data_5255dba36ad18f4c9a1b2f38992f9015
#
_entry.id   5255dba36ad18f4c9a1b2f38992f9015
#
_cell.length_a   1.000
_cell.length_b   1.000
_cell.length_c   1.000
_cell.angle_alpha   90.00
_cell.angle_beta   90.00
_cell.angle_gamma   90.00
#
_symmetry.space_group_name_H-M   'P 1'
#
loop_
_entity.id
_entity.type
_entity.pdbx_description
1 polymer ?
#
loop_
_entity_poly.entity_id
_entity_poly.type
_entity_poly.pdbx_seq_one_letter_code
_entity_poly.pdbx_strand_id
1 'polypeptide(L)'
;MKPLTPLTPLEQHGGGPFDIELTLLLEAIFQQYHCDFRGYALSSLRRRMHQAMQHFEAASLSELQGRVLHDAQAMSVLLGYLTVQVSDMFRDPTHFLALRREVLPILATYPSFKIWIAGCSSGEEFYSMAILLEEEGLLDRAMIYATDVNDEALRKAHAGVYALDRVAGFSRNYAEAGGKGSLSDWYTAAYNGVIFDRRLRRNAVFTDHSLATDGDFTETHLVLCRNVLIYFEHPLQDRAIALFAQSLVPRGFLALGSKESLGVPSRAPVFETFDGHERIYRKK
;
A
#
# COMPACT_ATOMS: atom_id res chain seq x y z
N MET A 1 -9.94 -57.53 -10.91
CA MET A 1 -9.92 -56.07 -10.68
C MET A 1 -11.12 -55.47 -11.38
N LYS A 2 -12.06 -54.88 -10.61
CA LYS A 2 -13.15 -54.10 -11.19
C LYS A 2 -12.57 -52.79 -11.72
N PRO A 3 -12.92 -52.33 -12.94
CA PRO A 3 -12.48 -51.03 -13.41
C PRO A 3 -13.05 -49.92 -12.49
N LEU A 4 -12.21 -48.99 -12.06
CA LEU A 4 -12.61 -47.81 -11.31
C LEU A 4 -13.55 -46.99 -12.19
N THR A 5 -14.77 -46.75 -11.70
CA THR A 5 -15.72 -45.81 -12.34
C THR A 5 -15.08 -44.43 -12.32
N PRO A 6 -15.02 -43.69 -13.46
CA PRO A 6 -14.54 -42.33 -13.43
C PRO A 6 -15.41 -41.49 -12.52
N LEU A 7 -14.78 -40.74 -11.62
CA LEU A 7 -15.47 -39.78 -10.76
C LEU A 7 -16.09 -38.72 -11.66
N THR A 8 -17.40 -38.59 -11.58
CA THR A 8 -18.12 -37.47 -12.22
C THR A 8 -17.69 -36.19 -11.49
N PRO A 9 -17.27 -35.13 -12.17
CA PRO A 9 -17.00 -33.86 -11.53
C PRO A 9 -18.26 -33.44 -10.76
N LEU A 10 -18.09 -33.09 -9.48
CA LEU A 10 -19.14 -32.47 -8.67
C LEU A 10 -19.63 -31.22 -9.42
N GLU A 11 -20.93 -31.03 -9.49
CA GLU A 11 -21.54 -29.84 -10.10
C GLU A 11 -20.86 -28.59 -9.56
N GLN A 12 -20.41 -27.72 -10.47
CA GLN A 12 -19.54 -26.61 -10.21
C GLN A 12 -20.18 -25.61 -9.26
N HIS A 13 -19.79 -25.64 -8.00
CA HIS A 13 -19.89 -24.48 -7.14
C HIS A 13 -18.63 -23.63 -7.40
N GLY A 14 -18.75 -22.69 -8.35
CA GLY A 14 -17.93 -21.51 -8.58
C GLY A 14 -16.42 -21.72 -8.71
N GLY A 15 -15.91 -21.95 -9.92
CA GLY A 15 -14.51 -21.79 -10.26
C GLY A 15 -13.96 -22.99 -11.06
N GLY A 16 -13.40 -22.70 -12.26
CA GLY A 16 -12.67 -23.71 -13.04
C GLY A 16 -11.36 -24.13 -12.35
N PRO A 17 -10.59 -25.06 -12.95
CA PRO A 17 -9.32 -25.55 -12.40
C PRO A 17 -8.37 -24.43 -11.95
N PHE A 18 -8.34 -23.31 -12.67
CA PHE A 18 -7.53 -22.14 -12.32
C PHE A 18 -7.86 -21.56 -10.94
N ASP A 19 -9.15 -21.47 -10.58
CA ASP A 19 -9.55 -20.90 -9.28
C ASP A 19 -9.23 -21.84 -8.13
N ILE A 20 -9.32 -23.15 -8.36
CA ILE A 20 -8.91 -24.17 -7.39
C ILE A 20 -7.40 -24.04 -7.15
N GLU A 21 -6.61 -24.03 -8.23
CA GLU A 21 -5.16 -23.88 -8.15
C GLU A 21 -4.76 -22.55 -7.49
N LEU A 22 -5.47 -21.45 -7.80
CA LEU A 22 -5.23 -20.15 -7.19
C LEU A 22 -5.45 -20.22 -5.66
N THR A 23 -6.55 -20.82 -5.22
CA THR A 23 -6.85 -20.99 -3.79
C THR A 23 -5.75 -21.80 -3.10
N LEU A 24 -5.30 -22.91 -3.71
CA LEU A 24 -4.24 -23.75 -3.17
C LEU A 24 -2.90 -23.04 -3.13
N LEU A 25 -2.56 -22.25 -4.17
CA LEU A 25 -1.34 -21.43 -4.20
C LEU A 25 -1.34 -20.39 -3.08
N LEU A 26 -2.45 -19.66 -2.89
CA LEU A 26 -2.54 -18.64 -1.84
C LEU A 26 -2.44 -19.25 -0.44
N GLU A 27 -3.05 -20.41 -0.23
CA GLU A 27 -2.93 -21.16 1.02
C GLU A 27 -1.48 -21.63 1.24
N ALA A 28 -0.83 -22.17 0.22
CA ALA A 28 0.56 -22.61 0.30
C ALA A 28 1.52 -21.45 0.63
N ILE A 29 1.32 -20.27 0.02
CA ILE A 29 2.08 -19.06 0.32
C ILE A 29 1.88 -18.64 1.78
N PHE A 30 0.65 -18.66 2.27
CA PHE A 30 0.37 -18.33 3.66
C PHE A 30 1.05 -19.29 4.63
N GLN A 31 0.97 -20.60 4.39
CA GLN A 31 1.57 -21.61 5.26
C GLN A 31 3.10 -21.55 5.27
N GLN A 32 3.72 -21.30 4.12
CA GLN A 32 5.17 -21.32 3.99
C GLN A 32 5.83 -19.98 4.35
N TYR A 33 5.21 -18.85 3.97
CA TYR A 33 5.83 -17.52 4.04
C TYR A 33 5.09 -16.54 4.96
N HIS A 34 3.97 -16.96 5.55
CA HIS A 34 3.10 -16.13 6.39
C HIS A 34 2.54 -14.87 5.70
N CYS A 35 2.61 -14.82 4.37
CA CYS A 35 2.03 -13.76 3.57
C CYS A 35 0.58 -14.10 3.22
N ASP A 36 -0.39 -13.35 3.72
CA ASP A 36 -1.82 -13.66 3.51
C ASP A 36 -2.44 -12.80 2.40
N PHE A 37 -2.70 -13.43 1.26
CA PHE A 37 -3.38 -12.83 0.11
C PHE A 37 -4.80 -13.42 -0.11
N ARG A 38 -5.29 -14.28 0.79
CA ARG A 38 -6.59 -14.97 0.64
C ARG A 38 -7.78 -14.02 0.73
N GLY A 39 -7.62 -12.89 1.40
CA GLY A 39 -8.61 -11.80 1.46
C GLY A 39 -8.50 -10.75 0.36
N TYR A 40 -7.67 -10.97 -0.66
CA TYR A 40 -7.53 -10.06 -1.78
C TYR A 40 -8.59 -10.33 -2.86
N ALA A 41 -9.02 -9.28 -3.58
CA ALA A 41 -10.02 -9.36 -4.63
C ALA A 41 -9.59 -10.33 -5.76
N LEU A 42 -10.33 -11.43 -5.92
CA LEU A 42 -10.01 -12.50 -6.87
C LEU A 42 -9.86 -12.02 -8.30
N SER A 43 -10.67 -11.06 -8.75
CA SER A 43 -10.56 -10.49 -10.11
C SER A 43 -9.19 -9.85 -10.36
N SER A 44 -8.64 -9.19 -9.35
CA SER A 44 -7.31 -8.58 -9.39
C SER A 44 -6.21 -9.65 -9.37
N LEU A 45 -6.35 -10.66 -8.51
CA LEU A 45 -5.41 -11.76 -8.40
C LEU A 45 -5.32 -12.58 -9.70
N ARG A 46 -6.47 -12.95 -10.30
CA ARG A 46 -6.53 -13.72 -11.55
C ARG A 46 -5.67 -13.08 -12.65
N ARG A 47 -5.90 -11.78 -12.91
CA ARG A 47 -5.15 -11.06 -13.94
C ARG A 47 -3.63 -11.09 -13.68
N ARG A 48 -3.23 -10.90 -12.44
CA ARG A 48 -1.80 -10.84 -12.04
C ARG A 48 -1.15 -12.23 -12.06
N MET A 49 -1.91 -13.26 -11.71
CA MET A 49 -1.42 -14.64 -11.79
C MET A 49 -1.21 -15.10 -13.23
N HIS A 50 -2.03 -14.68 -14.18
CA HIS A 50 -1.75 -14.93 -15.60
C HIS A 50 -0.44 -14.27 -16.04
N GLN A 51 -0.15 -13.04 -15.59
CA GLN A 51 1.12 -12.38 -15.87
C GLN A 51 2.32 -13.09 -15.21
N ALA A 52 2.15 -13.54 -13.97
CA ALA A 52 3.18 -14.31 -13.27
C ALA A 52 3.46 -15.63 -13.99
N MET A 53 2.43 -16.39 -14.38
CA MET A 53 2.60 -17.63 -15.14
C MET A 53 3.38 -17.40 -16.44
N GLN A 54 3.10 -16.31 -17.16
CA GLN A 54 3.85 -15.96 -18.37
C GLN A 54 5.32 -15.67 -18.06
N HIS A 55 5.59 -14.91 -17.00
CA HIS A 55 6.96 -14.61 -16.58
C HIS A 55 7.75 -15.86 -16.17
N PHE A 56 7.10 -16.76 -15.46
CA PHE A 56 7.72 -18.02 -15.00
C PHE A 56 7.69 -19.13 -16.06
N GLU A 57 7.09 -18.89 -17.22
CA GLU A 57 6.86 -19.91 -18.26
C GLU A 57 6.17 -21.16 -17.67
N ALA A 58 5.23 -20.96 -16.74
CA ALA A 58 4.50 -22.01 -16.06
C ALA A 58 3.20 -22.34 -16.80
N ALA A 59 2.94 -23.61 -17.07
CA ALA A 59 1.74 -24.06 -17.77
C ALA A 59 0.48 -24.02 -16.86
N SER A 60 0.66 -24.03 -15.54
CA SER A 60 -0.42 -24.00 -14.55
C SER A 60 0.01 -23.27 -13.28
N LEU A 61 -0.95 -22.88 -12.43
CA LEU A 61 -0.64 -22.35 -11.10
C LEU A 61 -0.07 -23.42 -10.17
N SER A 62 -0.40 -24.69 -10.37
CA SER A 62 0.20 -25.81 -9.64
C SER A 62 1.71 -25.94 -9.92
N GLU A 63 2.13 -25.73 -11.16
CA GLU A 63 3.56 -25.71 -11.49
C GLU A 63 4.26 -24.50 -10.85
N LEU A 64 3.65 -23.32 -10.93
CA LEU A 64 4.15 -22.11 -10.28
C LEU A 64 4.25 -22.30 -8.75
N GLN A 65 3.25 -22.93 -8.12
CA GLN A 65 3.25 -23.26 -6.69
C GLN A 65 4.45 -24.15 -6.33
N GLY A 66 4.71 -25.19 -7.12
CA GLY A 66 5.88 -26.05 -6.89
C GLY A 66 7.19 -25.26 -6.89
N ARG A 67 7.37 -24.35 -7.83
CA ARG A 67 8.57 -23.49 -7.87
C ARG A 67 8.66 -22.56 -6.66
N VAL A 68 7.58 -21.88 -6.33
CA VAL A 68 7.53 -20.90 -5.24
C VAL A 68 7.77 -21.54 -3.87
N LEU A 69 7.26 -22.75 -3.64
CA LEU A 69 7.45 -23.44 -2.37
C LEU A 69 8.90 -23.90 -2.12
N HIS A 70 9.68 -24.10 -3.18
CA HIS A 70 11.05 -24.61 -3.11
C HIS A 70 12.13 -23.58 -3.43
N ASP A 71 11.75 -22.36 -3.86
CA ASP A 71 12.68 -21.30 -4.19
C ASP A 71 12.17 -19.95 -3.63
N ALA A 72 12.84 -19.45 -2.60
CA ALA A 72 12.52 -18.16 -1.98
C ALA A 72 12.71 -16.97 -2.95
N GLN A 73 13.59 -17.11 -3.96
CA GLN A 73 13.75 -16.06 -4.97
C GLN A 73 12.54 -16.03 -5.91
N ALA A 74 12.01 -17.19 -6.28
CA ALA A 74 10.76 -17.29 -7.04
C ALA A 74 9.58 -16.66 -6.24
N MET A 75 9.53 -16.86 -4.93
CA MET A 75 8.54 -16.19 -4.07
C MET A 75 8.70 -14.67 -4.09
N SER A 76 9.92 -14.15 -3.98
CA SER A 76 10.18 -12.70 -4.04
C SER A 76 9.71 -12.09 -5.37
N VAL A 77 9.94 -12.78 -6.48
CA VAL A 77 9.46 -12.36 -7.81
C VAL A 77 7.93 -12.42 -7.86
N LEU A 78 7.31 -13.51 -7.38
CA LEU A 78 5.85 -13.67 -7.35
C LEU A 78 5.19 -12.59 -6.49
N LEU A 79 5.81 -12.20 -5.38
CA LEU A 79 5.32 -11.12 -4.50
C LEU A 79 5.17 -9.79 -5.27
N GLY A 80 6.07 -9.52 -6.22
CA GLY A 80 5.95 -8.37 -7.13
C GLY A 80 4.70 -8.39 -8.02
N TYR A 81 4.16 -9.58 -8.31
CA TYR A 81 2.88 -9.74 -9.03
C TYR A 81 1.69 -9.74 -8.08
N LEU A 82 1.80 -10.32 -6.89
CA LEU A 82 0.74 -10.31 -5.88
C LEU A 82 0.45 -8.92 -5.35
N THR A 83 1.47 -8.07 -5.25
CA THR A 83 1.35 -6.66 -4.85
C THR A 83 1.34 -5.75 -6.08
N VAL A 84 0.74 -4.57 -5.96
CA VAL A 84 0.70 -3.58 -7.05
C VAL A 84 1.70 -2.47 -6.74
N GLN A 85 2.82 -2.48 -7.46
CA GLN A 85 3.90 -1.52 -7.26
C GLN A 85 3.74 -0.30 -8.19
N VAL A 86 2.52 0.26 -8.26
CA VAL A 86 2.22 1.47 -9.03
C VAL A 86 1.87 2.59 -8.07
N SER A 87 2.81 3.50 -7.89
CA SER A 87 2.65 4.69 -7.06
C SER A 87 3.13 5.93 -7.85
N ASP A 88 2.76 7.12 -7.40
CA ASP A 88 3.17 8.37 -8.01
C ASP A 88 3.38 9.43 -6.93
N MET A 89 4.32 10.36 -7.15
CA MET A 89 4.53 11.44 -6.19
C MET A 89 3.38 12.45 -6.31
N PHE A 90 2.91 12.90 -5.14
CA PHE A 90 1.76 13.80 -5.02
C PHE A 90 0.55 13.32 -5.82
N ARG A 91 0.34 11.99 -5.83
CA ARG A 91 -0.81 11.36 -6.50
C ARG A 91 -2.11 11.93 -5.95
N ASP A 92 -3.04 12.31 -6.83
CA ASP A 92 -4.23 13.11 -6.50
C ASP A 92 -3.82 14.42 -5.78
N PRO A 93 -3.24 15.42 -6.50
CA PRO A 93 -2.60 16.58 -5.88
C PRO A 93 -3.50 17.39 -4.95
N THR A 94 -4.80 17.43 -5.22
CA THR A 94 -5.81 18.10 -4.38
C THR A 94 -5.87 17.50 -2.97
N HIS A 95 -5.61 16.20 -2.85
CA HIS A 95 -5.53 15.52 -1.56
C HIS A 95 -4.36 16.06 -0.70
N PHE A 96 -3.17 16.20 -1.28
CA PHE A 96 -2.02 16.79 -0.58
C PHE A 96 -2.24 18.26 -0.25
N LEU A 97 -2.95 18.99 -1.13
CA LEU A 97 -3.34 20.36 -0.86
C LEU A 97 -4.31 20.46 0.34
N ALA A 98 -5.28 19.55 0.45
CA ALA A 98 -6.18 19.46 1.59
C ALA A 98 -5.42 19.10 2.88
N LEU A 99 -4.50 18.11 2.84
CA LEU A 99 -3.63 17.80 3.96
C LEU A 99 -2.85 19.04 4.42
N ARG A 100 -2.25 19.79 3.50
CA ARG A 100 -1.50 21.02 3.79
C ARG A 100 -2.35 22.08 4.48
N ARG A 101 -3.55 22.32 3.97
CA ARG A 101 -4.40 23.43 4.41
C ARG A 101 -5.19 23.13 5.68
N GLU A 102 -5.59 21.88 5.87
CA GLU A 102 -6.59 21.53 6.86
C GLU A 102 -6.07 20.60 7.95
N VAL A 103 -5.25 19.60 7.60
CA VAL A 103 -4.77 18.60 8.55
C VAL A 103 -3.47 19.03 9.22
N LEU A 104 -2.47 19.47 8.46
CA LEU A 104 -1.18 19.86 9.02
C LEU A 104 -1.23 21.01 10.03
N PRO A 105 -2.08 22.05 9.90
CA PRO A 105 -2.23 23.07 10.93
C PRO A 105 -2.72 22.50 12.28
N ILE A 106 -3.54 21.44 12.24
CA ILE A 106 -4.00 20.75 13.45
C ILE A 106 -2.85 19.90 14.03
N LEU A 107 -2.13 19.14 13.18
CA LEU A 107 -0.97 18.37 13.63
C LEU A 107 0.15 19.26 14.19
N ALA A 108 0.30 20.47 13.66
CA ALA A 108 1.25 21.45 14.17
C ALA A 108 0.98 21.90 15.62
N THR A 109 -0.21 21.66 16.17
CA THR A 109 -0.50 21.95 17.58
C THR A 109 0.13 20.95 18.56
N TYR A 110 0.53 19.75 18.07
CA TYR A 110 1.22 18.74 18.88
C TYR A 110 2.72 19.06 18.96
N PRO A 111 3.39 18.85 20.10
CA PRO A 111 4.85 18.98 20.22
C PRO A 111 5.61 18.04 19.28
N SER A 112 5.12 16.82 19.12
CA SER A 112 5.55 15.83 18.15
C SER A 112 4.36 14.97 17.73
N PHE A 113 4.41 14.39 16.54
CA PHE A 113 3.34 13.54 16.02
C PHE A 113 3.89 12.42 15.16
N LYS A 114 3.08 11.38 14.99
CA LYS A 114 3.43 10.21 14.20
C LYS A 114 2.48 10.08 13.03
N ILE A 115 3.03 9.75 11.87
CA ILE A 115 2.31 9.47 10.63
C ILE A 115 2.60 8.03 10.24
N TRP A 116 1.57 7.30 9.85
CA TRP A 116 1.69 5.96 9.28
C TRP A 116 1.22 5.96 7.83
N ILE A 117 2.12 5.61 6.91
CA ILE A 117 1.83 5.38 5.50
C ILE A 117 1.76 3.88 5.30
N ALA A 118 0.54 3.35 5.23
CA ALA A 118 0.25 1.93 5.11
C ALA A 118 0.12 1.52 3.64
N GLY A 119 0.98 0.61 3.17
CA GLY A 119 1.10 0.25 1.75
C GLY A 119 1.89 1.31 0.98
N CYS A 120 3.08 1.68 1.48
CA CYS A 120 3.89 2.77 0.92
C CYS A 120 4.50 2.45 -0.45
N SER A 121 4.45 1.19 -0.90
CA SER A 121 5.03 0.75 -2.16
C SER A 121 6.50 1.20 -2.31
N SER A 122 6.88 1.72 -3.47
CA SER A 122 8.23 2.24 -3.75
C SER A 122 8.53 3.63 -3.14
N GLY A 123 7.65 4.16 -2.27
CA GLY A 123 7.94 5.30 -1.41
C GLY A 123 7.55 6.67 -1.96
N GLU A 124 6.89 6.77 -3.12
CA GLU A 124 6.51 8.05 -3.72
C GLU A 124 5.61 8.87 -2.77
N GLU A 125 4.66 8.22 -2.10
CA GLU A 125 3.79 8.88 -1.12
C GLU A 125 4.56 9.32 0.13
N PHE A 126 5.56 8.54 0.57
CA PHE A 126 6.45 8.91 1.65
C PHE A 126 7.22 10.20 1.33
N TYR A 127 7.87 10.28 0.15
CA TYR A 127 8.61 11.49 -0.24
C TYR A 127 7.69 12.68 -0.43
N SER A 128 6.49 12.48 -0.96
CA SER A 128 5.47 13.54 -1.06
C SER A 128 5.12 14.11 0.32
N MET A 129 4.89 13.24 1.29
CA MET A 129 4.56 13.64 2.66
C MET A 129 5.75 14.30 3.36
N ALA A 130 6.96 13.76 3.20
CA ALA A 130 8.17 14.31 3.79
C ALA A 130 8.50 15.71 3.25
N ILE A 131 8.36 15.93 1.94
CA ILE A 131 8.52 17.26 1.32
C ILE A 131 7.47 18.22 1.86
N LEU A 132 6.21 17.80 1.89
CA LEU A 132 5.11 18.61 2.42
C LEU A 132 5.40 19.07 3.87
N LEU A 133 5.85 18.16 4.72
CA LEU A 133 6.20 18.45 6.11
C LEU A 133 7.42 19.38 6.23
N GLU A 134 8.43 19.19 5.39
CA GLU A 134 9.63 20.05 5.40
C GLU A 134 9.26 21.48 5.00
N GLU A 135 8.44 21.66 3.97
CA GLU A 135 7.96 22.97 3.53
C GLU A 135 7.12 23.70 4.59
N GLU A 136 6.41 22.95 5.43
CA GLU A 136 5.62 23.50 6.55
C GLU A 136 6.44 23.62 7.86
N GLY A 137 7.74 23.26 7.85
CA GLY A 137 8.60 23.30 9.03
C GLY A 137 8.21 22.29 10.11
N LEU A 138 7.60 21.18 9.71
CA LEU A 138 7.05 20.16 10.63
C LEU A 138 7.83 18.86 10.63
N LEU A 139 8.75 18.63 9.67
CA LEU A 139 9.41 17.34 9.51
C LEU A 139 10.24 16.92 10.73
N ASP A 140 10.87 17.87 11.44
CA ASP A 140 11.64 17.56 12.65
C ASP A 140 10.77 17.09 13.82
N ARG A 141 9.48 17.38 13.79
CA ARG A 141 8.50 17.01 14.82
C ARG A 141 7.67 15.79 14.44
N ALA A 142 7.84 15.32 13.21
CA ALA A 142 7.12 14.17 12.66
C ALA A 142 8.00 12.91 12.71
N MET A 143 7.44 11.80 13.17
CA MET A 143 7.96 10.46 12.93
C MET A 143 7.09 9.79 11.86
N ILE A 144 7.69 9.37 10.76
CA ILE A 144 6.95 8.76 9.64
C ILE A 144 7.27 7.26 9.59
N TYR A 145 6.25 6.44 9.71
CA TYR A 145 6.32 5.00 9.49
C TYR A 145 5.79 4.71 8.08
N ALA A 146 6.63 4.17 7.23
CA ALA A 146 6.28 3.74 5.88
C ALA A 146 6.33 2.21 5.82
N THR A 147 5.19 1.57 5.62
CA THR A 147 5.09 0.11 5.68
C THR A 147 4.54 -0.48 4.39
N ASP A 148 5.04 -1.66 4.04
CA ASP A 148 4.53 -2.47 2.92
C ASP A 148 4.82 -3.95 3.22
N VAL A 149 4.12 -4.88 2.57
CA VAL A 149 4.38 -6.32 2.66
C VAL A 149 5.50 -6.77 1.72
N ASN A 150 5.96 -5.89 0.86
CA ASN A 150 6.94 -6.19 -0.18
C ASN A 150 8.31 -5.57 0.16
N ASP A 151 9.25 -6.40 0.60
CA ASP A 151 10.61 -5.98 0.95
C ASP A 151 11.36 -5.29 -0.19
N GLU A 152 11.13 -5.70 -1.44
CA GLU A 152 11.74 -5.06 -2.60
C GLU A 152 11.24 -3.62 -2.77
N ALA A 153 9.94 -3.41 -2.54
CA ALA A 153 9.34 -2.09 -2.54
C ALA A 153 9.91 -1.22 -1.41
N LEU A 154 10.02 -1.76 -0.20
CA LEU A 154 10.62 -1.07 0.95
C LEU A 154 12.09 -0.69 0.69
N ARG A 155 12.87 -1.57 0.06
CA ARG A 155 14.25 -1.26 -0.34
C ARG A 155 14.31 -0.10 -1.33
N LYS A 156 13.41 -0.06 -2.33
CA LYS A 156 13.28 1.05 -3.28
C LYS A 156 12.86 2.34 -2.59
N ALA A 157 11.85 2.27 -1.72
CA ALA A 157 11.39 3.40 -0.91
C ALA A 157 12.53 3.97 -0.06
N HIS A 158 13.27 3.11 0.63
CA HIS A 158 14.42 3.53 1.42
C HIS A 158 15.57 4.11 0.55
N ALA A 159 15.80 3.58 -0.66
CA ALA A 159 16.82 4.11 -1.56
C ALA A 159 16.47 5.51 -2.07
N GLY A 160 15.18 5.78 -2.35
CA GLY A 160 14.71 7.07 -2.85
C GLY A 160 15.19 7.40 -4.26
N VAL A 161 15.38 6.37 -5.07
CA VAL A 161 15.87 6.49 -6.45
C VAL A 161 14.73 6.22 -7.42
N TYR A 162 14.48 7.15 -8.33
CA TYR A 162 13.41 7.04 -9.32
C TYR A 162 13.94 7.34 -10.72
N ALA A 163 13.28 6.79 -11.73
CA ALA A 163 13.63 7.01 -13.12
C ALA A 163 13.37 8.48 -13.53
N LEU A 164 14.26 9.04 -14.33
CA LEU A 164 14.22 10.47 -14.72
C LEU A 164 12.98 10.81 -15.54
N ASP A 165 12.47 9.88 -16.33
CA ASP A 165 11.27 10.04 -17.17
C ASP A 165 9.99 10.28 -16.35
N ARG A 166 9.96 9.85 -15.07
CA ARG A 166 8.84 10.09 -14.16
C ARG A 166 8.79 11.51 -13.59
N VAL A 167 9.93 12.20 -13.56
CA VAL A 167 10.08 13.47 -12.83
C VAL A 167 9.19 14.59 -13.37
N ALA A 168 8.93 14.62 -14.68
CA ALA A 168 8.03 15.60 -15.27
C ALA A 168 6.59 15.47 -14.71
N GLY A 169 6.12 14.24 -14.52
CA GLY A 169 4.83 13.95 -13.85
C GLY A 169 4.85 14.36 -12.39
N PHE A 170 5.87 13.97 -11.66
CA PHE A 170 6.08 14.33 -10.26
C PHE A 170 6.08 15.85 -10.02
N SER A 171 6.80 16.59 -10.87
CA SER A 171 6.90 18.06 -10.77
C SER A 171 5.56 18.76 -11.01
N ARG A 172 4.77 18.26 -11.95
CA ARG A 172 3.42 18.78 -12.21
C ARG A 172 2.51 18.55 -11.01
N ASN A 173 2.47 17.30 -10.51
CA ASN A 173 1.67 16.95 -9.35
C ASN A 173 2.08 17.76 -8.10
N TYR A 174 3.40 17.97 -7.89
CA TYR A 174 3.93 18.78 -6.81
C TYR A 174 3.44 20.23 -6.88
N ALA A 175 3.49 20.84 -8.06
CA ALA A 175 3.00 22.21 -8.26
C ALA A 175 1.49 22.31 -7.99
N GLU A 176 0.69 21.36 -8.49
CA GLU A 176 -0.75 21.29 -8.26
C GLU A 176 -1.11 21.04 -6.78
N ALA A 177 -0.25 20.32 -6.03
CA ALA A 177 -0.38 20.10 -4.59
C ALA A 177 0.02 21.34 -3.76
N GLY A 178 0.31 22.47 -4.40
CA GLY A 178 0.69 23.73 -3.72
C GLY A 178 2.13 23.74 -3.21
N GLY A 179 3.04 23.06 -3.92
CA GLY A 179 4.47 23.09 -3.61
C GLY A 179 5.02 24.52 -3.58
N LYS A 180 5.90 24.82 -2.61
CA LYS A 180 6.39 26.18 -2.35
C LYS A 180 7.63 26.58 -3.17
N GLY A 181 8.24 25.62 -3.88
CA GLY A 181 9.45 25.84 -4.68
C GLY A 181 9.45 25.00 -5.95
N SER A 182 10.60 24.46 -6.30
CA SER A 182 10.74 23.48 -7.37
C SER A 182 10.93 22.07 -6.78
N LEU A 183 10.31 21.06 -7.38
CA LEU A 183 10.58 19.66 -6.96
C LEU A 183 12.08 19.32 -7.09
N SER A 184 12.81 19.98 -8.01
CA SER A 184 14.26 19.81 -8.19
C SER A 184 15.10 20.20 -6.97
N ASP A 185 14.54 20.98 -6.05
CA ASP A 185 15.23 21.38 -4.83
C ASP A 185 15.38 20.21 -3.84
N TRP A 186 14.62 19.11 -4.08
CA TRP A 186 14.52 17.95 -3.22
C TRP A 186 15.27 16.71 -3.73
N TYR A 187 15.89 16.78 -4.92
CA TYR A 187 16.64 15.65 -5.47
C TYR A 187 17.89 16.07 -6.20
N THR A 188 18.80 15.13 -6.39
CA THR A 188 19.94 15.25 -7.31
C THR A 188 19.72 14.31 -8.49
N ALA A 189 19.85 14.84 -9.72
CA ALA A 189 19.80 14.03 -10.92
C ALA A 189 21.18 13.48 -11.26
N ALA A 190 21.25 12.18 -11.57
CA ALA A 190 22.48 11.53 -12.03
C ALA A 190 22.12 10.39 -12.99
N TYR A 191 22.82 10.30 -14.10
CA TYR A 191 22.56 9.31 -15.16
C TYR A 191 21.09 9.35 -15.62
N ASN A 192 20.39 8.23 -15.57
CA ASN A 192 18.98 8.09 -15.96
C ASN A 192 18.02 8.12 -14.76
N GLY A 193 18.46 8.64 -13.61
CA GLY A 193 17.68 8.65 -12.39
C GLY A 193 17.82 9.92 -11.58
N VAL A 194 16.95 10.02 -10.59
CA VAL A 194 17.01 11.04 -9.54
C VAL A 194 17.08 10.37 -8.18
N ILE A 195 17.86 10.92 -7.27
CA ILE A 195 17.91 10.48 -5.88
C ILE A 195 17.40 11.59 -4.98
N PHE A 196 16.38 11.32 -4.19
CA PHE A 196 15.83 12.29 -3.25
C PHE A 196 16.74 12.50 -2.04
N ASP A 197 16.72 13.72 -1.51
CA ASP A 197 17.59 14.15 -0.43
C ASP A 197 17.40 13.26 0.82
N ARG A 198 18.51 12.80 1.37
CA ARG A 198 18.52 11.95 2.59
C ARG A 198 17.90 12.65 3.80
N ARG A 199 17.92 13.98 3.84
CA ARG A 199 17.29 14.76 4.91
C ARG A 199 15.80 14.47 5.05
N LEU A 200 15.12 14.13 3.96
CA LEU A 200 13.69 13.77 3.97
C LEU A 200 13.40 12.49 4.78
N ARG A 201 14.42 11.64 4.99
CA ARG A 201 14.28 10.35 5.70
C ARG A 201 14.80 10.40 7.15
N ARG A 202 15.19 11.56 7.68
CA ARG A 202 15.85 11.67 8.99
C ARG A 202 15.01 11.14 10.15
N ASN A 203 13.68 11.22 10.04
CA ASN A 203 12.71 10.75 11.03
C ASN A 203 11.76 9.71 10.40
N ALA A 204 12.30 8.76 9.65
CA ALA A 204 11.50 7.75 8.95
C ALA A 204 11.91 6.34 9.36
N VAL A 205 10.92 5.46 9.44
CA VAL A 205 11.08 4.02 9.62
C VAL A 205 10.40 3.33 8.44
N PHE A 206 11.18 2.53 7.71
CA PHE A 206 10.66 1.65 6.67
C PHE A 206 10.69 0.23 7.21
N THR A 207 9.54 -0.42 7.29
CA THR A 207 9.42 -1.77 7.84
C THR A 207 8.29 -2.54 7.17
N ASP A 208 8.41 -3.86 7.19
CA ASP A 208 7.32 -4.74 6.80
C ASP A 208 6.16 -4.63 7.78
N HIS A 209 4.95 -4.66 7.26
CA HIS A 209 3.72 -4.75 8.01
C HIS A 209 2.58 -5.18 7.09
N SER A 210 1.87 -6.22 7.49
CA SER A 210 0.75 -6.80 6.76
C SER A 210 -0.59 -6.36 7.36
N LEU A 211 -1.38 -5.62 6.61
CA LEU A 211 -2.76 -5.27 7.00
C LEU A 211 -3.68 -6.51 7.12
N ALA A 212 -3.25 -7.65 6.54
CA ALA A 212 -4.02 -8.89 6.58
C ALA A 212 -3.76 -9.73 7.84
N THR A 213 -2.53 -9.75 8.34
CA THR A 213 -2.12 -10.66 9.43
C THR A 213 -1.72 -9.96 10.71
N ASP A 214 -1.04 -8.80 10.60
CA ASP A 214 -0.42 -8.19 11.75
C ASP A 214 -1.42 -7.50 12.67
N GLY A 215 -1.04 -7.39 13.93
CA GLY A 215 -1.83 -6.77 14.97
C GLY A 215 -1.66 -5.26 15.03
N ASP A 216 -1.88 -4.72 16.23
CA ASP A 216 -1.84 -3.29 16.49
C ASP A 216 -0.50 -2.67 16.09
N PHE A 217 -0.58 -1.55 15.38
CA PHE A 217 0.56 -0.71 15.06
C PHE A 217 0.78 0.32 16.19
N THR A 218 1.86 1.10 16.10
CA THR A 218 2.11 2.18 17.07
C THR A 218 0.99 3.23 17.05
N GLU A 219 0.79 3.92 18.15
CA GLU A 219 -0.13 5.05 18.21
C GLU A 219 0.28 6.15 17.23
N THR A 220 -0.65 6.63 16.40
CA THR A 220 -0.41 7.58 15.30
C THR A 220 -1.44 8.71 15.28
N HIS A 221 -1.09 9.85 14.69
CA HIS A 221 -1.94 11.03 14.57
C HIS A 221 -2.56 11.15 13.18
N LEU A 222 -1.91 10.56 12.17
CA LEU A 222 -2.39 10.48 10.79
C LEU A 222 -2.04 9.11 10.24
N VAL A 223 -3.02 8.44 9.64
CA VAL A 223 -2.83 7.25 8.81
C VAL A 223 -3.16 7.61 7.37
N LEU A 224 -2.22 7.34 6.47
CA LEU A 224 -2.41 7.39 5.02
C LEU A 224 -2.48 5.95 4.51
N CYS A 225 -3.63 5.53 3.99
CA CYS A 225 -3.79 4.24 3.33
C CYS A 225 -4.52 4.47 2.01
N ARG A 226 -3.76 4.82 0.98
CA ARG A 226 -4.32 5.25 -0.28
C ARG A 226 -4.03 4.26 -1.40
N ASN A 227 -5.08 3.88 -2.12
CA ASN A 227 -5.02 2.94 -3.24
C ASN A 227 -4.49 1.54 -2.86
N VAL A 228 -4.81 1.11 -1.63
CA VAL A 228 -4.48 -0.21 -1.08
C VAL A 228 -5.75 -1.04 -0.87
N LEU A 229 -6.77 -0.46 -0.21
CA LEU A 229 -8.00 -1.17 0.14
C LEU A 229 -8.81 -1.62 -1.09
N ILE A 230 -8.59 -0.98 -2.25
CA ILE A 230 -9.20 -1.38 -3.54
C ILE A 230 -8.82 -2.81 -3.98
N TYR A 231 -7.76 -3.36 -3.40
CA TYR A 231 -7.32 -4.73 -3.69
C TYR A 231 -7.87 -5.77 -2.72
N PHE A 232 -8.60 -5.34 -1.68
CA PHE A 232 -9.09 -6.19 -0.61
C PHE A 232 -10.58 -6.51 -0.79
N GLU A 233 -10.96 -7.72 -0.44
CA GLU A 233 -12.35 -8.08 -0.21
C GLU A 233 -12.89 -7.38 1.04
N HIS A 234 -14.21 -7.23 1.14
CA HIS A 234 -14.85 -6.48 2.23
C HIS A 234 -14.41 -6.89 3.65
N PRO A 235 -14.28 -8.18 4.00
CA PRO A 235 -13.84 -8.56 5.35
C PRO A 235 -12.43 -8.05 5.67
N LEU A 236 -11.52 -8.06 4.70
CA LEU A 236 -10.16 -7.57 4.89
C LEU A 236 -10.11 -6.03 4.94
N GLN A 237 -10.97 -5.35 4.17
CA GLN A 237 -11.14 -3.90 4.31
C GLN A 237 -11.62 -3.53 5.72
N ASP A 238 -12.60 -4.28 6.27
CA ASP A 238 -13.12 -4.07 7.63
C ASP A 238 -12.01 -4.24 8.68
N ARG A 239 -11.21 -5.29 8.53
CA ARG A 239 -10.05 -5.54 9.40
C ARG A 239 -9.05 -4.36 9.35
N ALA A 240 -8.66 -3.92 8.16
CA ALA A 240 -7.72 -2.82 8.00
C ALA A 240 -8.23 -1.52 8.61
N ILE A 241 -9.51 -1.19 8.40
CA ILE A 241 -10.12 0.02 9.00
C ILE A 241 -10.19 -0.08 10.52
N ALA A 242 -10.49 -1.26 11.07
CA ALA A 242 -10.46 -1.48 12.52
C ALA A 242 -9.05 -1.29 13.09
N LEU A 243 -8.03 -1.81 12.40
CA LEU A 243 -6.63 -1.63 12.76
C LEU A 243 -6.22 -0.14 12.75
N PHE A 244 -6.61 0.61 11.74
CA PHE A 244 -6.36 2.07 11.69
C PHE A 244 -7.08 2.80 12.84
N ALA A 245 -8.31 2.40 13.15
CA ALA A 245 -9.05 2.97 14.28
C ALA A 245 -8.35 2.71 15.62
N GLN A 246 -7.77 1.54 15.82
CA GLN A 246 -6.99 1.20 17.02
C GLN A 246 -5.69 1.99 17.10
N SER A 247 -4.97 2.11 15.98
CA SER A 247 -3.69 2.82 15.91
C SER A 247 -3.79 4.34 15.99
N LEU A 248 -4.96 4.93 15.71
CA LEU A 248 -5.14 6.38 15.76
C LEU A 248 -5.42 6.88 17.17
N VAL A 249 -4.77 7.99 17.54
CA VAL A 249 -5.16 8.77 18.73
C VAL A 249 -6.61 9.28 18.59
N PRO A 250 -7.33 9.59 19.69
CA PRO A 250 -8.56 10.37 19.62
C PRO A 250 -8.34 11.65 18.81
N ARG A 251 -9.27 11.98 17.91
CA ARG A 251 -9.18 13.12 16.98
C ARG A 251 -8.08 13.02 15.91
N GLY A 252 -7.40 11.88 15.79
CA GLY A 252 -6.47 11.58 14.70
C GLY A 252 -7.18 11.40 13.35
N PHE A 253 -6.40 11.43 12.25
CA PHE A 253 -6.93 11.45 10.89
C PHE A 253 -6.63 10.16 10.15
N LEU A 254 -7.60 9.70 9.35
CA LEU A 254 -7.46 8.63 8.37
C LEU A 254 -7.69 9.22 6.97
N ALA A 255 -6.71 9.08 6.09
CA ALA A 255 -6.78 9.52 4.71
C ALA A 255 -6.76 8.31 3.77
N LEU A 256 -7.78 8.19 2.93
CA LEU A 256 -7.96 7.11 1.95
C LEU A 256 -7.77 7.61 0.52
N GLY A 257 -7.60 6.71 -0.43
CA GLY A 257 -7.55 7.05 -1.86
C GLY A 257 -8.92 7.45 -2.41
N SER A 258 -8.94 8.18 -3.51
CA SER A 258 -10.15 8.75 -4.13
C SER A 258 -11.23 7.71 -4.48
N LYS A 259 -10.82 6.45 -4.73
CA LYS A 259 -11.74 5.32 -5.02
C LYS A 259 -12.08 4.47 -3.79
N GLU A 260 -11.66 4.88 -2.62
CA GLU A 260 -11.83 4.18 -1.37
C GLU A 260 -12.80 4.93 -0.45
N SER A 261 -13.44 4.22 0.44
CA SER A 261 -14.35 4.83 1.41
C SER A 261 -14.48 3.93 2.64
N LEU A 262 -14.97 4.47 3.74
CA LEU A 262 -15.32 3.67 4.94
C LEU A 262 -16.47 2.68 4.68
N GLY A 263 -17.18 2.80 3.56
CA GLY A 263 -18.20 1.85 3.08
C GLY A 263 -19.47 1.83 3.92
N VAL A 264 -19.58 0.89 4.84
CA VAL A 264 -20.84 0.57 5.53
C VAL A 264 -21.01 1.38 6.83
N PRO A 265 -22.26 1.70 7.25
CA PRO A 265 -22.57 2.41 8.51
C PRO A 265 -21.99 1.78 9.78
N SER A 266 -21.67 0.48 9.78
CA SER A 266 -21.03 -0.19 10.92
C SER A 266 -19.63 0.32 11.24
N ARG A 267 -18.93 0.93 10.27
CA ARG A 267 -17.61 1.56 10.42
C ARG A 267 -17.71 3.04 10.82
N ALA A 268 -18.87 3.65 10.57
CA ALA A 268 -19.14 5.06 10.82
C ALA A 268 -19.15 5.50 12.30
N PRO A 269 -19.43 4.63 13.31
CA PRO A 269 -19.46 5.14 14.69
C PRO A 269 -18.09 5.66 15.16
N VAL A 270 -16.98 5.16 14.65
CA VAL A 270 -15.62 5.49 15.09
C VAL A 270 -15.05 6.72 14.39
N PHE A 271 -15.48 6.96 13.15
CA PHE A 271 -14.99 8.07 12.34
C PHE A 271 -16.10 9.08 12.01
N GLU A 272 -15.75 10.33 11.89
CA GLU A 272 -16.55 11.38 11.27
C GLU A 272 -15.89 11.80 9.95
N THR A 273 -16.67 12.22 8.97
CA THR A 273 -16.13 12.77 7.72
C THR A 273 -15.55 14.15 8.02
N PHE A 274 -14.27 14.35 7.73
CA PHE A 274 -13.59 15.64 7.85
C PHE A 274 -13.60 16.37 6.50
N ASP A 275 -13.09 15.74 5.45
CA ASP A 275 -13.24 16.16 4.05
C ASP A 275 -13.76 14.98 3.22
N GLY A 276 -15.01 15.07 2.79
CA GLY A 276 -15.66 13.99 2.03
C GLY A 276 -15.16 13.90 0.58
N HIS A 277 -14.69 14.99 -0.01
CA HIS A 277 -14.15 15.02 -1.38
C HIS A 277 -12.79 14.32 -1.42
N GLU A 278 -11.92 14.66 -0.50
CA GLU A 278 -10.55 14.13 -0.43
C GLU A 278 -10.44 12.86 0.43
N ARG A 279 -11.59 12.29 0.86
CA ARG A 279 -11.63 11.04 1.65
C ARG A 279 -10.81 11.10 2.94
N ILE A 280 -10.84 12.24 3.61
CA ILE A 280 -10.21 12.43 4.91
C ILE A 280 -11.28 12.29 6.00
N TYR A 281 -10.98 11.46 6.97
CA TYR A 281 -11.85 11.14 8.09
C TYR A 281 -11.13 11.46 9.40
N ARG A 282 -11.89 11.75 10.44
CA ARG A 282 -11.35 12.03 11.77
C ARG A 282 -11.90 11.02 12.75
N LYS A 283 -11.05 10.46 13.60
CA LYS A 283 -11.49 9.60 14.71
C LYS A 283 -12.20 10.45 15.74
N LYS A 284 -13.36 9.97 16.21
CA LYS A 284 -14.18 10.64 17.26
C LYS A 284 -13.51 10.62 18.62
#